data_c04051b0d407fe929086550cde9e65d1
#
_entry.id   c04051b0d407fe929086550cde9e65d1
#
_cell.length_a   1.000
_cell.length_b   1.000
_cell.length_c   1.000
_cell.angle_alpha   90.00
_cell.angle_beta   90.00
_cell.angle_gamma   90.00
#
_symmetry.space_group_name_H-M   'P 1'
#
loop_
_entity.id
_entity.type
_entity.pdbx_description
1 polymer ?
#
loop_
_entity_poly.entity_id
_entity_poly.type
_entity_poly.pdbx_seq_one_letter_code
_entity_poly.pdbx_strand_id
1 'polypeptide(L)'
;PDTMALRVYQQSLVEALARKGIDIKEVSHNDMRGYVCGQCHSEYYFAKEDGRVVTPWDNGLTAEGQYQYYQSGKAGGFQYDWIHADSKAPMLKAQHPDYETWQDSVHADAGVTCVDCHMPYMRENGRKYTSHWMTSPLKTVEASCQKCHTESAETLTARVKTIHDNTFRIQ
;
A
#
# COMPACT_ATOMS: atom_id res chain seq x y z
N PRO A 1 -14.84 19.04 0.60
CA PRO A 1 -15.76 17.88 0.58
C PRO A 1 -16.83 18.07 1.63
N ASP A 2 -18.07 18.03 1.22
CA ASP A 2 -19.22 18.38 2.05
C ASP A 2 -19.50 17.38 3.18
N THR A 3 -18.97 16.16 3.07
CA THR A 3 -19.25 15.10 4.02
C THR A 3 -18.08 14.74 4.94
N MET A 4 -16.87 15.22 4.67
CA MET A 4 -15.63 14.81 5.38
C MET A 4 -15.43 13.27 5.44
N ALA A 5 -16.11 12.52 4.60
CA ALA A 5 -16.04 11.07 4.57
C ALA A 5 -14.86 10.59 3.71
N LEU A 6 -14.17 9.56 4.19
CA LEU A 6 -13.17 8.85 3.39
C LEU A 6 -13.83 8.19 2.18
N ARG A 7 -13.21 8.29 1.02
CA ARG A 7 -13.76 7.71 -0.22
C ARG A 7 -12.65 7.17 -1.12
N VAL A 8 -12.97 6.09 -1.80
CA VAL A 8 -12.18 5.53 -2.89
C VAL A 8 -12.85 5.89 -4.21
N TYR A 9 -12.09 6.50 -5.10
CA TYR A 9 -12.55 6.92 -6.44
C TYR A 9 -11.91 6.13 -7.57
N GLN A 10 -10.76 5.48 -7.29
CA GLN A 10 -10.04 4.70 -8.31
C GLN A 10 -10.84 3.47 -8.68
N GLN A 11 -11.38 3.47 -9.90
CA GLN A 11 -12.28 2.42 -10.38
C GLN A 11 -11.62 1.05 -10.41
N SER A 12 -10.33 0.97 -10.75
CA SER A 12 -9.59 -0.30 -10.78
C SER A 12 -9.54 -1.00 -9.41
N LEU A 13 -9.37 -0.23 -8.33
CA LEU A 13 -9.40 -0.78 -6.97
C LEU A 13 -10.82 -1.23 -6.60
N VAL A 14 -11.84 -0.43 -6.92
CA VAL A 14 -13.25 -0.80 -6.66
C VAL A 14 -13.59 -2.11 -7.37
N GLU A 15 -13.20 -2.27 -8.63
CA GLU A 15 -13.41 -3.49 -9.41
C GLU A 15 -12.62 -4.67 -8.84
N ALA A 16 -11.37 -4.47 -8.43
CA ALA A 16 -10.56 -5.52 -7.81
C ALA A 16 -11.17 -6.03 -6.51
N LEU A 17 -11.66 -5.12 -5.67
CA LEU A 17 -12.37 -5.47 -4.43
C LEU A 17 -13.69 -6.20 -4.72
N ALA A 18 -14.48 -5.72 -5.70
CA ALA A 18 -15.72 -6.37 -6.10
C ALA A 18 -15.49 -7.80 -6.61
N ARG A 19 -14.42 -8.05 -7.39
CA ARG A 19 -14.04 -9.42 -7.81
C ARG A 19 -13.69 -10.34 -6.63
N LYS A 20 -13.29 -9.76 -5.50
CA LYS A 20 -13.04 -10.49 -4.23
C LYS A 20 -14.28 -10.57 -3.34
N GLY A 21 -15.44 -10.10 -3.81
CA GLY A 21 -16.69 -10.10 -3.05
C GLY A 21 -16.79 -9.00 -2.00
N ILE A 22 -15.94 -7.96 -2.09
CA ILE A 22 -15.92 -6.84 -1.15
C ILE A 22 -16.64 -5.64 -1.78
N ASP A 23 -17.75 -5.23 -1.18
CA ASP A 23 -18.40 -3.95 -1.54
C ASP A 23 -17.73 -2.80 -0.78
N ILE A 24 -17.10 -1.89 -1.49
CA ILE A 24 -16.42 -0.73 -0.92
C ILE A 24 -17.34 0.16 -0.06
N LYS A 25 -18.66 0.08 -0.25
CA LYS A 25 -19.65 0.84 0.52
C LYS A 25 -19.93 0.24 1.90
N GLU A 26 -19.66 -1.07 2.05
CA GLU A 26 -19.96 -1.84 3.25
C GLU A 26 -18.71 -2.12 4.10
N VAL A 27 -17.53 -1.67 3.67
CA VAL A 27 -16.29 -1.89 4.42
C VAL A 27 -16.26 -1.08 5.71
N SER A 28 -15.52 -1.59 6.70
CA SER A 28 -15.33 -0.87 7.95
C SER A 28 -14.60 0.47 7.74
N HIS A 29 -14.76 1.39 8.69
CA HIS A 29 -14.00 2.65 8.66
C HIS A 29 -12.49 2.39 8.66
N ASN A 30 -12.03 1.35 9.37
CA ASN A 30 -10.61 0.99 9.43
C ASN A 30 -10.09 0.50 8.08
N ASP A 31 -10.84 -0.37 7.39
CA ASP A 31 -10.48 -0.82 6.04
C ASP A 31 -10.45 0.34 5.05
N MET A 32 -11.44 1.24 5.13
CA MET A 32 -11.48 2.44 4.29
C MET A 32 -10.25 3.32 4.47
N ARG A 33 -9.67 3.42 5.67
CA ARG A 33 -8.41 4.14 5.93
C ARG A 33 -7.22 3.52 5.20
N GLY A 34 -7.24 2.21 4.98
CA GLY A 34 -6.27 1.51 4.13
C GLY A 34 -6.54 1.76 2.64
N TYR A 35 -7.78 1.53 2.19
CA TYR A 35 -8.14 1.64 0.77
C TYR A 35 -7.99 3.04 0.19
N VAL A 36 -8.20 4.09 0.98
CA VAL A 36 -7.97 5.47 0.53
C VAL A 36 -6.51 5.70 0.10
N CYS A 37 -5.55 5.07 0.77
CA CYS A 37 -4.15 5.10 0.36
C CYS A 37 -3.89 4.08 -0.76
N GLY A 38 -4.40 2.86 -0.60
CA GLY A 38 -4.26 1.76 -1.55
C GLY A 38 -4.77 2.05 -2.96
N GLN A 39 -5.69 3.01 -3.13
CA GLN A 39 -6.15 3.39 -4.48
C GLN A 39 -5.03 3.98 -5.37
N CYS A 40 -3.92 4.44 -4.78
CA CYS A 40 -2.74 4.92 -5.49
C CYS A 40 -1.48 4.15 -5.07
N HIS A 41 -1.44 3.64 -3.84
CA HIS A 41 -0.32 2.90 -3.26
C HIS A 41 -0.57 1.38 -3.33
N SER A 42 -0.85 0.89 -4.53
CA SER A 42 -1.00 -0.53 -4.87
C SER A 42 -0.40 -0.83 -6.22
N GLU A 43 -0.17 -2.10 -6.52
CA GLU A 43 0.26 -2.53 -7.84
C GLU A 43 -0.86 -2.31 -8.86
N TYR A 44 -0.47 -1.84 -10.04
CA TYR A 44 -1.37 -1.66 -11.18
C TYR A 44 -0.63 -1.72 -12.51
N TYR A 45 -1.37 -1.95 -13.57
CA TYR A 45 -0.88 -1.81 -14.95
C TYR A 45 -1.94 -1.13 -15.82
N PHE A 46 -1.52 -0.73 -17.02
CA PHE A 46 -2.44 -0.19 -18.04
C PHE A 46 -2.81 -1.30 -19.03
N ALA A 47 -4.11 -1.58 -19.17
CA ALA A 47 -4.59 -2.55 -20.14
C ALA A 47 -4.22 -2.11 -21.55
N LYS A 48 -3.79 -3.05 -22.40
CA LYS A 48 -3.33 -2.76 -23.76
C LYS A 48 -4.45 -2.29 -24.68
N GLU A 49 -5.67 -2.77 -24.46
CA GLU A 49 -6.80 -2.53 -25.33
C GLU A 49 -7.30 -1.09 -25.29
N ASP A 50 -7.37 -0.51 -24.10
CA ASP A 50 -8.03 0.78 -23.85
C ASP A 50 -7.24 1.72 -22.92
N GLY A 51 -6.10 1.28 -22.40
CA GLY A 51 -5.24 2.06 -21.51
C GLY A 51 -5.82 2.26 -20.10
N ARG A 52 -6.91 1.57 -19.74
CA ARG A 52 -7.47 1.69 -18.39
C ARG A 52 -6.53 1.09 -17.35
N VAL A 53 -6.58 1.64 -16.15
CA VAL A 53 -5.82 1.11 -15.00
C VAL A 53 -6.50 -0.18 -14.52
N VAL A 54 -5.69 -1.19 -14.23
CA VAL A 54 -6.13 -2.47 -13.69
C VAL A 54 -5.31 -2.82 -12.46
N THR A 55 -5.98 -3.22 -11.38
CA THR A 55 -5.37 -3.73 -10.15
C THR A 55 -5.35 -5.25 -10.19
N PRO A 56 -4.17 -5.93 -10.19
CA PRO A 56 -4.04 -7.37 -10.48
C PRO A 56 -4.22 -8.27 -9.25
N TRP A 57 -5.32 -8.14 -8.51
CA TRP A 57 -5.54 -8.83 -7.24
C TRP A 57 -6.32 -10.14 -7.32
N ASP A 58 -6.63 -10.64 -8.51
CA ASP A 58 -7.48 -11.83 -8.69
C ASP A 58 -6.90 -13.11 -8.08
N ASN A 59 -5.57 -13.23 -8.07
CA ASN A 59 -4.87 -14.38 -7.49
C ASN A 59 -4.28 -14.09 -6.09
N GLY A 60 -4.71 -13.01 -5.44
CA GLY A 60 -4.22 -12.55 -4.15
C GLY A 60 -3.27 -11.36 -4.25
N LEU A 61 -2.79 -10.89 -3.09
CA LEU A 61 -1.98 -9.69 -2.98
C LEU A 61 -0.48 -9.98 -2.82
N THR A 62 -0.10 -11.23 -2.63
CA THR A 62 1.30 -11.62 -2.52
C THR A 62 2.04 -11.46 -3.85
N ALA A 63 3.36 -11.30 -3.80
CA ALA A 63 4.20 -11.25 -5.01
C ALA A 63 3.97 -12.46 -5.92
N GLU A 64 3.83 -13.67 -5.34
CA GLU A 64 3.51 -14.90 -6.08
C GLU A 64 2.14 -14.84 -6.76
N GLY A 65 1.12 -14.35 -6.04
CA GLY A 65 -0.24 -14.20 -6.60
C GLY A 65 -0.25 -13.22 -7.78
N GLN A 66 0.47 -12.10 -7.69
CA GLN A 66 0.62 -11.14 -8.78
C GLN A 66 1.40 -11.73 -9.96
N TYR A 67 2.48 -12.44 -9.70
CA TYR A 67 3.24 -13.14 -10.74
C TYR A 67 2.34 -14.13 -11.49
N GLN A 68 1.58 -14.96 -10.78
CA GLN A 68 0.62 -15.90 -11.38
C GLN A 68 -0.47 -15.17 -12.18
N TYR A 69 -0.92 -14.00 -11.72
CA TYR A 69 -1.88 -13.19 -12.45
C TYR A 69 -1.34 -12.79 -13.82
N TYR A 70 -0.12 -12.26 -13.90
CA TYR A 70 0.51 -11.87 -15.16
C TYR A 70 0.79 -13.07 -16.07
N GLN A 71 1.11 -14.25 -15.51
CA GLN A 71 1.33 -15.48 -16.28
C GLN A 71 0.03 -16.12 -16.78
N SER A 72 -1.10 -15.88 -16.16
CA SER A 72 -2.38 -16.56 -16.44
C SER A 72 -3.09 -16.09 -17.71
N GLY A 73 -2.61 -15.05 -18.36
CA GLY A 73 -3.29 -14.39 -19.47
C GLY A 73 -4.47 -13.47 -19.07
N LYS A 74 -4.82 -13.39 -17.78
CA LYS A 74 -5.86 -12.49 -17.28
C LYS A 74 -5.56 -11.02 -17.55
N ALA A 75 -4.29 -10.68 -17.70
CA ALA A 75 -3.85 -9.34 -18.04
C ALA A 75 -4.04 -8.97 -19.54
N GLY A 76 -4.88 -9.69 -20.29
CA GLY A 76 -5.12 -9.41 -21.72
C GLY A 76 -3.86 -9.52 -22.57
N GLY A 77 -2.97 -10.48 -22.24
CA GLY A 77 -1.68 -10.63 -22.92
C GLY A 77 -0.58 -9.67 -22.45
N PHE A 78 -0.88 -8.82 -21.47
CA PHE A 78 0.14 -8.01 -20.79
C PHE A 78 0.96 -8.92 -19.87
N GLN A 79 2.27 -8.99 -20.06
CA GLN A 79 3.18 -9.81 -19.26
C GLN A 79 4.41 -9.03 -18.80
N TYR A 80 4.75 -7.96 -19.49
CA TYR A 80 5.93 -7.15 -19.20
C TYR A 80 5.79 -5.74 -19.81
N ASP A 81 6.50 -4.77 -19.25
CA ASP A 81 6.54 -3.40 -19.73
C ASP A 81 7.56 -3.22 -20.86
N TRP A 82 8.73 -3.85 -20.74
CA TRP A 82 9.82 -3.72 -21.73
C TRP A 82 10.73 -4.94 -21.74
N ILE A 83 11.58 -5.00 -22.77
CA ILE A 83 12.67 -5.96 -22.88
C ILE A 83 13.98 -5.28 -22.48
N HIS A 84 14.71 -5.86 -21.54
CA HIS A 84 16.00 -5.33 -21.12
C HIS A 84 17.00 -5.34 -22.29
N ALA A 85 17.73 -4.21 -22.48
CA ALA A 85 18.54 -3.99 -23.67
C ALA A 85 19.66 -5.02 -23.87
N ASP A 86 20.30 -5.45 -22.77
CA ASP A 86 21.44 -6.38 -22.83
C ASP A 86 21.00 -7.83 -22.64
N SER A 87 20.34 -8.15 -21.54
CA SER A 87 19.96 -9.53 -21.18
C SER A 87 18.80 -10.08 -21.99
N LYS A 88 18.04 -9.24 -22.72
CA LYS A 88 16.80 -9.58 -23.41
C LYS A 88 15.69 -10.15 -22.51
N ALA A 89 15.84 -10.03 -21.20
CA ALA A 89 14.82 -10.46 -20.25
C ALA A 89 13.57 -9.58 -20.36
N PRO A 90 12.36 -10.16 -20.31
CA PRO A 90 11.13 -9.38 -20.13
C PRO A 90 11.10 -8.79 -18.73
N MET A 91 10.84 -7.50 -18.64
CA MET A 91 10.88 -6.73 -17.40
C MET A 91 9.50 -6.14 -17.10
N LEU A 92 9.03 -6.35 -15.88
CA LEU A 92 7.82 -5.74 -15.34
C LEU A 92 8.20 -4.78 -14.23
N LYS A 93 7.70 -3.57 -14.30
CA LYS A 93 7.83 -2.61 -13.21
C LYS A 93 6.72 -2.84 -12.19
N ALA A 94 7.07 -3.22 -10.98
CA ALA A 94 6.16 -3.11 -9.85
C ALA A 94 5.96 -1.61 -9.52
N GLN A 95 4.71 -1.14 -9.49
CA GLN A 95 4.42 0.28 -9.35
C GLN A 95 4.57 0.74 -7.89
N HIS A 96 3.55 0.51 -7.09
CA HIS A 96 3.49 0.94 -5.69
C HIS A 96 2.85 -0.13 -4.81
N PRO A 97 3.45 -1.34 -4.67
CA PRO A 97 2.83 -2.46 -3.94
C PRO A 97 2.87 -2.26 -2.41
N ASP A 98 2.65 -1.02 -1.96
CA ASP A 98 2.70 -0.67 -0.54
C ASP A 98 1.54 -1.30 0.23
N TYR A 99 0.33 -1.26 -0.37
CA TYR A 99 -0.86 -1.87 0.23
C TYR A 99 -0.70 -3.39 0.35
N GLU A 100 -0.21 -4.04 -0.69
CA GLU A 100 0.04 -5.48 -0.75
C GLU A 100 1.10 -5.90 0.26
N THR A 101 2.16 -5.12 0.41
CA THR A 101 3.22 -5.39 1.38
C THR A 101 2.74 -5.18 2.82
N TRP A 102 1.88 -4.17 3.05
CA TRP A 102 1.36 -3.87 4.37
C TRP A 102 0.30 -4.89 4.82
N GLN A 103 -0.60 -5.32 3.97
CA GLN A 103 -1.81 -6.06 4.34
C GLN A 103 -1.54 -7.45 4.97
N ASP A 104 -0.40 -8.06 4.69
CA ASP A 104 0.05 -9.31 5.32
C ASP A 104 1.07 -9.07 6.46
N SER A 105 1.17 -7.85 6.96
CA SER A 105 2.11 -7.50 8.02
C SER A 105 1.50 -7.63 9.41
N VAL A 106 2.37 -7.78 10.41
CA VAL A 106 1.97 -7.76 11.84
C VAL A 106 1.25 -6.47 12.25
N HIS A 107 1.48 -5.37 11.53
CA HIS A 107 0.79 -4.12 11.78
C HIS A 107 -0.66 -4.14 11.25
N ALA A 108 -0.89 -4.73 10.09
CA ALA A 108 -2.24 -4.93 9.56
C ALA A 108 -3.05 -5.88 10.48
N ASP A 109 -2.44 -6.99 10.92
CA ASP A 109 -3.06 -7.93 11.86
C ASP A 109 -3.43 -7.26 13.19
N ALA A 110 -2.63 -6.30 13.64
CA ALA A 110 -2.91 -5.49 14.82
C ALA A 110 -3.95 -4.36 14.57
N GLY A 111 -4.51 -4.24 13.36
CA GLY A 111 -5.46 -3.20 12.97
C GLY A 111 -4.85 -1.82 12.76
N VAL A 112 -3.52 -1.73 12.64
CA VAL A 112 -2.79 -0.48 12.35
C VAL A 112 -2.81 -0.22 10.85
N THR A 113 -3.29 0.93 10.45
CA THR A 113 -3.42 1.31 9.04
C THR A 113 -2.35 2.32 8.60
N CYS A 114 -2.31 2.62 7.31
CA CYS A 114 -1.37 3.58 6.72
C CYS A 114 -1.37 4.92 7.45
N VAL A 115 -2.56 5.42 7.82
CA VAL A 115 -2.72 6.74 8.46
C VAL A 115 -2.19 6.78 9.89
N ASP A 116 -2.14 5.64 10.59
CA ASP A 116 -1.64 5.60 11.98
C ASP A 116 -0.13 5.88 12.04
N CYS A 117 0.59 5.50 10.98
CA CYS A 117 2.02 5.77 10.83
C CYS A 117 2.30 7.08 10.08
N HIS A 118 1.62 7.32 8.94
CA HIS A 118 1.93 8.44 8.05
C HIS A 118 1.15 9.73 8.36
N MET A 119 0.06 9.62 9.13
CA MET A 119 -0.80 10.74 9.57
C MET A 119 -1.13 10.62 11.06
N PRO A 120 -0.11 10.52 11.95
CA PRO A 120 -0.36 10.23 13.36
C PRO A 120 -1.18 11.31 14.04
N TYR A 121 -1.79 10.96 15.15
CA TYR A 121 -2.43 11.93 16.02
C TYR A 121 -1.38 12.81 16.71
N MET A 122 -1.53 14.11 16.50
CA MET A 122 -0.72 15.16 17.13
C MET A 122 -1.55 15.93 18.16
N ARG A 123 -0.86 16.71 19.01
CA ARG A 123 -1.50 17.64 19.94
C ARG A 123 -0.86 19.02 19.80
N GLU A 124 -1.70 20.03 19.68
CA GLU A 124 -1.29 21.42 19.67
C GLU A 124 -2.29 22.26 20.46
N ASN A 125 -1.80 23.09 21.37
CA ASN A 125 -2.64 23.93 22.23
C ASN A 125 -3.77 23.15 22.94
N GLY A 126 -3.49 21.92 23.39
CA GLY A 126 -4.45 21.04 24.05
C GLY A 126 -5.45 20.33 23.12
N ARG A 127 -5.45 20.63 21.83
CA ARG A 127 -6.32 19.97 20.84
C ARG A 127 -5.60 18.78 20.19
N LYS A 128 -6.31 17.65 20.09
CA LYS A 128 -5.89 16.48 19.34
C LYS A 128 -6.36 16.63 17.90
N TYR A 129 -5.45 16.40 16.94
CA TYR A 129 -5.77 16.39 15.52
C TYR A 129 -4.96 15.30 14.80
N THR A 130 -5.43 14.87 13.63
CA THR A 130 -4.67 14.01 12.72
C THR A 130 -3.75 14.86 11.87
N SER A 131 -2.45 14.54 11.86
CA SER A 131 -1.52 15.20 10.96
C SER A 131 -1.90 14.92 9.51
N HIS A 132 -2.07 15.98 8.70
CA HIS A 132 -2.27 15.85 7.26
C HIS A 132 -0.96 16.03 6.47
N TRP A 133 0.13 16.16 7.18
CA TRP A 133 1.45 16.15 6.56
C TRP A 133 1.93 14.70 6.44
N MET A 134 1.54 14.05 5.35
CA MET A 134 1.97 12.70 5.01
C MET A 134 3.48 12.69 4.76
N THR A 135 4.22 12.07 5.67
CA THR A 135 5.69 12.01 5.63
C THR A 135 6.17 10.67 6.18
N SER A 136 7.47 10.43 6.10
CA SER A 136 8.06 9.24 6.71
C SER A 136 7.78 9.21 8.22
N PRO A 137 7.29 8.10 8.77
CA PRO A 137 7.09 7.92 10.21
C PRO A 137 8.36 8.13 11.04
N LEU A 138 9.54 7.99 10.44
CA LEU A 138 10.82 8.26 11.08
C LEU A 138 11.03 9.74 11.46
N LYS A 139 10.22 10.65 10.92
CA LYS A 139 10.21 12.06 11.33
C LYS A 139 9.32 12.33 12.54
N THR A 140 8.48 11.38 12.92
CA THR A 140 7.48 11.50 13.99
C THR A 140 7.39 10.21 14.81
N VAL A 141 8.52 9.55 15.08
CA VAL A 141 8.59 8.24 15.76
C VAL A 141 7.78 8.19 17.04
N GLU A 142 7.87 9.24 17.87
CA GLU A 142 7.12 9.35 19.12
C GLU A 142 5.61 9.33 18.89
N ALA A 143 5.13 10.02 17.87
CA ALA A 143 3.71 10.10 17.57
C ALA A 143 3.19 8.90 16.76
N SER A 144 4.03 8.30 15.93
CA SER A 144 3.67 7.18 15.05
C SER A 144 3.89 5.83 15.74
N CYS A 145 5.08 5.56 16.27
CA CYS A 145 5.49 4.24 16.75
C CYS A 145 5.23 4.05 18.25
N GLN A 146 5.54 5.06 19.07
CA GLN A 146 5.43 4.95 20.54
C GLN A 146 3.99 5.01 21.07
N LYS A 147 3.00 4.94 20.20
CA LYS A 147 1.61 4.65 20.60
C LYS A 147 1.42 3.20 21.06
N CYS A 148 2.22 2.30 20.50
CA CYS A 148 2.15 0.85 20.76
C CYS A 148 3.50 0.30 21.23
N HIS A 149 4.62 0.87 20.76
CA HIS A 149 5.97 0.45 21.12
C HIS A 149 6.49 1.22 22.36
N THR A 150 7.12 0.50 23.27
CA THR A 150 7.67 1.06 24.53
C THR A 150 9.15 1.40 24.45
N GLU A 151 9.83 0.98 23.40
CA GLU A 151 11.24 1.27 23.15
C GLU A 151 11.47 2.76 22.87
N SER A 152 12.70 3.22 23.05
CA SER A 152 13.05 4.60 22.75
C SER A 152 12.96 4.92 21.23
N ALA A 153 12.76 6.17 20.89
CA ALA A 153 12.70 6.62 19.48
C ALA A 153 14.00 6.27 18.73
N GLU A 154 15.14 6.34 19.38
CA GLU A 154 16.43 5.97 18.82
C GLU A 154 16.49 4.47 18.51
N THR A 155 16.02 3.63 19.42
CA THR A 155 15.98 2.16 19.23
C THR A 155 15.07 1.78 18.07
N LEU A 156 13.87 2.36 18.00
CA LEU A 156 12.92 2.10 16.92
C LEU A 156 13.47 2.58 15.58
N THR A 157 14.08 3.75 15.54
CA THR A 157 14.73 4.29 14.33
C THR A 157 15.88 3.39 13.87
N ALA A 158 16.71 2.92 14.79
CA ALA A 158 17.82 2.01 14.48
C ALA A 158 17.31 0.67 13.93
N ARG A 159 16.20 0.13 14.49
CA ARG A 159 15.56 -1.08 13.98
C ARG A 159 15.09 -0.93 12.53
N VAL A 160 14.37 0.16 12.22
CA VAL A 160 13.91 0.44 10.85
C VAL A 160 15.09 0.58 9.90
N LYS A 161 16.13 1.32 10.31
CA LYS A 161 17.34 1.46 9.50
C LYS A 161 18.01 0.10 9.22
N THR A 162 18.12 -0.77 10.23
CA THR A 162 18.68 -2.12 10.06
C THR A 162 17.88 -2.94 9.05
N ILE A 163 16.53 -2.85 9.07
CA ILE A 163 15.67 -3.53 8.11
C ILE A 163 15.92 -3.00 6.69
N HIS A 164 15.95 -1.68 6.52
CA HIS A 164 16.25 -1.04 5.24
C HIS A 164 17.63 -1.46 4.69
N ASP A 165 18.67 -1.38 5.54
CA ASP A 165 20.04 -1.72 5.15
C ASP A 165 20.14 -3.20 4.74
N ASN A 166 19.45 -4.09 5.44
CA ASN A 166 19.40 -5.52 5.10
C ASN A 166 18.67 -5.76 3.77
N THR A 167 17.52 -5.14 3.56
CA THR A 167 16.76 -5.24 2.31
C THR A 167 17.60 -4.72 1.13
N PHE A 168 18.20 -3.55 1.28
CA PHE A 168 19.04 -2.96 0.24
C PHE A 168 20.26 -3.83 -0.12
N ARG A 169 20.83 -4.51 0.89
CA ARG A 169 22.01 -5.38 0.67
C ARG A 169 21.70 -6.63 -0.14
N ILE A 170 20.45 -7.12 -0.14
CA ILE A 170 20.04 -8.34 -0.85
C ILE A 170 19.41 -8.04 -2.24
N GLN A 171 19.22 -6.77 -2.57
CA GLN A 171 18.81 -6.32 -3.90
C GLN A 171 20.02 -6.26 -4.84
#